data_0dbe4118393faa758eb0fa26543a40ed
#
_entry.id   0dbe4118393faa758eb0fa26543a40ed
#
_cell.length_a   1.000
_cell.length_b   1.000
_cell.length_c   1.000
_cell.angle_alpha   90.00
_cell.angle_beta   90.00
_cell.angle_gamma   90.00
#
_symmetry.space_group_name_H-M   'P 1'
#
loop_
_entity.id
_entity.type
_entity.pdbx_description
1 polymer ?
#
loop_
_entity_poly.entity_id
_entity_poly.type
_entity_poly.pdbx_seq_one_letter_code
_entity_poly.pdbx_strand_id
1 'polypeptide(L)'
;MLILKKFQFIIRKAHTVLWKSMANDYNQSPKEVIMTLTVNRLPKKFYPDPTRVIARFYMPGHKDRANTIIKRVLDLSKQEVDLAFNQVLKDFSKRHRNISKIFEDNYDRLYDVLEPNFHVSPDSLSLERKLLIGSYFTSEYAIEAAAFFNPSIVADPDQGNLEEGQKRVIVSFRAIGEGHISSIVFRSGVITRNNELVFASAGQFVDLPEALKRHVYDKEQFLQKLHEMDIHKNIIESIMDKLGDKFIYRELQESIAASIENIELSYSKRMVIDSINWLASSHYEISFSLDTAISERVIFPVSAHERNGIEDARFVKFMDDDGSITYFATYTAYNGYSILPKCLKTKDFYHFQVFPIHGKYTQNKNLAFFPRKIKGQYAMISRHDGVNNYLMFSDDIHVWHDAQKIQEPKYPWEFIQLGNCGSPMETAKGWLMLTHGVGPMRRYSLGAVLLDLEDPSQIIGQLREPLLMANAEEREGYVPNVVYSCGAIIHNDMLIIPYGMSDSASGFASVSVDDLLAKLLNG
;
A
#
# COMPACT_ATOMS: atom_id res chain seq x y z
N MET A 1 -19.79 57.77 6.31
CA MET A 1 -20.35 57.02 7.46
C MET A 1 -21.85 56.71 7.34
N LEU A 2 -22.63 57.47 6.61
CA LEU A 2 -24.09 57.21 6.41
C LEU A 2 -24.39 56.12 5.38
N ILE A 3 -23.55 55.90 4.38
CA ILE A 3 -23.77 54.92 3.29
C ILE A 3 -23.54 53.50 3.79
N LEU A 4 -22.55 53.27 4.65
CA LEU A 4 -22.30 51.94 5.24
C LEU A 4 -23.41 51.44 6.20
N LYS A 5 -24.05 52.35 6.92
CA LYS A 5 -25.19 51.98 7.79
C LYS A 5 -26.44 51.61 7.00
N LYS A 6 -26.68 52.23 5.83
CA LYS A 6 -27.80 51.83 4.93
C LYS A 6 -27.58 50.47 4.29
N PHE A 7 -26.33 50.13 3.92
CA PHE A 7 -26.03 48.83 3.36
C PHE A 7 -26.20 47.68 4.38
N GLN A 8 -25.78 47.86 5.62
CA GLN A 8 -25.97 46.88 6.69
C GLN A 8 -27.46 46.69 7.06
N PHE A 9 -28.28 47.72 6.94
CA PHE A 9 -29.72 47.62 7.20
C PHE A 9 -30.47 46.87 6.08
N ILE A 10 -30.06 47.03 4.82
CA ILE A 10 -30.64 46.33 3.66
C ILE A 10 -30.28 44.84 3.71
N ILE A 11 -29.00 44.50 4.04
CA ILE A 11 -28.58 43.11 4.18
C ILE A 11 -29.29 42.38 5.33
N ARG A 12 -29.51 43.06 6.47
CA ARG A 12 -30.30 42.47 7.57
C ARG A 12 -31.76 42.24 7.21
N LYS A 13 -32.42 43.14 6.47
CA LYS A 13 -33.79 42.95 6.03
C LYS A 13 -33.93 41.86 4.97
N ALA A 14 -32.99 41.75 4.04
CA ALA A 14 -32.97 40.65 3.06
C ALA A 14 -32.75 39.30 3.70
N HIS A 15 -31.86 39.21 4.70
CA HIS A 15 -31.67 37.95 5.48
C HIS A 15 -32.90 37.52 6.25
N THR A 16 -33.63 38.46 6.83
CA THR A 16 -34.84 38.15 7.64
C THR A 16 -36.02 37.74 6.76
N VAL A 17 -36.12 38.25 5.54
CA VAL A 17 -37.17 37.90 4.58
C VAL A 17 -36.88 36.53 3.94
N LEU A 18 -35.63 36.26 3.56
CA LEU A 18 -35.22 34.95 3.06
C LEU A 18 -35.35 33.83 4.11
N TRP A 19 -35.03 34.12 5.37
CA TRP A 19 -35.23 33.15 6.46
C TRP A 19 -36.67 32.85 6.77
N LYS A 20 -37.57 33.84 6.67
CA LYS A 20 -39.00 33.61 6.87
C LYS A 20 -39.69 32.91 5.69
N SER A 21 -39.23 33.11 4.47
CA SER A 21 -39.69 32.37 3.29
C SER A 21 -39.23 30.90 3.34
N MET A 22 -37.97 30.63 3.69
CA MET A 22 -37.47 29.27 3.85
C MET A 22 -38.10 28.51 5.04
N ALA A 23 -38.52 29.18 6.08
CA ALA A 23 -39.16 28.54 7.24
C ALA A 23 -40.61 28.14 7.01
N ASN A 24 -41.32 28.76 6.05
CA ASN A 24 -42.71 28.41 5.76
C ASN A 24 -42.89 27.27 4.74
N ASP A 25 -41.91 27.01 3.88
CA ASP A 25 -41.93 25.89 2.93
C ASP A 25 -41.53 24.56 3.56
N TYR A 26 -41.02 24.57 4.81
CA TYR A 26 -40.59 23.35 5.53
C TYR A 26 -41.70 22.60 6.28
N ASN A 27 -42.94 23.12 6.26
CA ASN A 27 -44.04 22.57 7.12
C ASN A 27 -45.12 21.78 6.40
N GLN A 28 -44.96 21.42 5.11
CA GLN A 28 -45.90 20.53 4.41
C GLN A 28 -45.21 19.57 3.43
N SER A 29 -44.35 18.70 3.93
CA SER A 29 -44.02 17.46 3.24
C SER A 29 -44.41 16.27 4.12
N PRO A 30 -44.83 15.13 3.54
CA PRO A 30 -45.17 13.94 4.31
C PRO A 30 -43.91 13.57 5.14
N LYS A 31 -44.11 13.13 6.38
CA LYS A 31 -43.03 12.63 7.23
C LYS A 31 -42.32 11.51 6.48
N GLU A 32 -41.30 11.85 5.69
CA GLU A 32 -40.30 10.89 5.30
C GLU A 32 -39.75 10.31 6.61
N VAL A 33 -39.87 9.00 6.77
CA VAL A 33 -39.15 8.27 7.80
C VAL A 33 -37.70 8.45 7.46
N ILE A 34 -37.05 9.46 8.06
CA ILE A 34 -35.60 9.67 7.90
C ILE A 34 -34.96 8.46 8.54
N MET A 35 -34.65 7.46 7.72
CA MET A 35 -33.79 6.35 8.13
C MET A 35 -32.43 6.94 8.50
N THR A 36 -32.20 7.13 9.79
CA THR A 36 -30.88 7.56 10.31
C THR A 36 -29.94 6.37 10.28
N LEU A 37 -29.01 6.40 9.32
CA LEU A 37 -27.95 5.40 9.23
C LEU A 37 -26.98 5.60 10.42
N THR A 38 -26.84 4.59 11.27
CA THR A 38 -25.95 4.66 12.43
C THR A 38 -24.65 3.95 12.14
N VAL A 39 -23.55 4.68 12.18
CA VAL A 39 -22.18 4.15 12.09
C VAL A 39 -21.56 4.12 13.49
N ASN A 40 -21.23 2.93 13.97
CA ASN A 40 -20.66 2.71 15.29
C ASN A 40 -19.14 2.67 15.21
N ARG A 41 -18.45 3.53 15.96
CA ARG A 41 -17.01 3.45 16.14
C ARG A 41 -16.66 2.36 17.13
N LEU A 42 -15.80 1.42 16.72
CA LEU A 42 -15.37 0.34 17.58
C LEU A 42 -14.23 0.82 18.49
N PRO A 43 -14.08 0.24 19.72
CA PRO A 43 -13.12 0.75 20.72
C PRO A 43 -11.67 0.49 20.33
N LYS A 44 -11.39 -0.51 19.45
CA LYS A 44 -10.03 -0.86 19.06
C LYS A 44 -9.41 0.23 18.20
N LYS A 45 -8.25 0.72 18.63
CA LYS A 45 -7.39 1.65 17.87
C LYS A 45 -5.96 1.12 17.80
N PHE A 46 -5.25 1.49 16.75
CA PHE A 46 -3.81 1.26 16.61
C PHE A 46 -3.08 2.58 16.44
N TYR A 47 -1.97 2.69 17.15
CA TYR A 47 -1.09 3.86 17.16
C TYR A 47 0.31 3.47 16.71
N PRO A 48 1.14 4.44 16.29
CA PRO A 48 2.56 4.22 16.04
C PRO A 48 3.26 3.53 17.21
N ASP A 49 4.18 2.61 16.91
CA ASP A 49 4.98 1.88 17.90
C ASP A 49 6.47 1.97 17.56
N PRO A 50 7.25 2.85 18.23
CA PRO A 50 8.66 3.03 17.95
C PRO A 50 9.52 1.84 18.40
N THR A 51 8.97 0.88 19.11
CA THR A 51 9.70 -0.34 19.52
C THR A 51 9.80 -1.37 18.40
N ARG A 52 9.02 -1.21 17.33
CA ARG A 52 8.99 -2.08 16.16
C ARG A 52 10.13 -1.70 15.20
N VAL A 53 11.25 -2.37 15.35
CA VAL A 53 12.50 -2.05 14.65
C VAL A 53 12.97 -3.19 13.75
N ILE A 54 13.51 -2.85 12.59
CA ILE A 54 14.28 -3.73 11.73
C ILE A 54 15.75 -3.35 11.79
N ALA A 55 16.65 -4.31 11.57
CA ALA A 55 18.06 -4.06 11.36
C ALA A 55 18.34 -4.01 9.85
N ARG A 56 18.82 -2.89 9.34
CA ARG A 56 19.06 -2.69 7.91
C ARG A 56 20.48 -2.23 7.62
N PHE A 57 20.93 -2.46 6.38
CA PHE A 57 22.21 -1.96 5.91
C PHE A 57 22.28 -0.43 6.03
N TYR A 58 23.38 0.05 6.58
CA TYR A 58 23.68 1.46 6.77
C TYR A 58 25.10 1.77 6.33
N MET A 59 25.26 2.75 5.44
CA MET A 59 26.56 3.26 5.02
C MET A 59 26.87 4.58 5.75
N PRO A 60 27.79 4.61 6.70
CA PRO A 60 28.13 5.82 7.44
C PRO A 60 28.95 6.81 6.59
N GLY A 61 28.31 7.57 5.73
CA GLY A 61 28.94 8.56 4.84
C GLY A 61 29.47 7.96 3.53
N HIS A 62 30.62 8.42 3.08
CA HIS A 62 31.25 7.99 1.81
C HIS A 62 32.17 6.77 1.98
N LYS A 63 32.62 6.17 0.87
CA LYS A 63 33.48 4.98 0.82
C LYS A 63 34.76 5.15 1.66
N ASP A 64 35.40 6.32 1.67
CA ASP A 64 36.62 6.57 2.46
C ASP A 64 36.37 6.47 3.97
N ARG A 65 35.23 6.92 4.44
CA ARG A 65 34.83 6.79 5.84
C ARG A 65 34.55 5.33 6.20
N ALA A 66 33.92 4.59 5.31
CA ALA A 66 33.70 3.16 5.47
C ALA A 66 35.02 2.41 5.58
N ASN A 67 35.98 2.66 4.66
CA ASN A 67 37.31 2.09 4.71
C ASN A 67 38.06 2.41 6.03
N THR A 68 37.88 3.63 6.55
CA THR A 68 38.46 4.02 7.85
C THR A 68 37.89 3.21 9.00
N ILE A 69 36.55 2.96 9.01
CA ILE A 69 35.90 2.14 10.04
C ILE A 69 36.40 0.71 9.97
N ILE A 70 36.44 0.12 8.78
CA ILE A 70 36.93 -1.24 8.56
C ILE A 70 38.36 -1.37 9.07
N LYS A 71 39.26 -0.45 8.68
CA LYS A 71 40.65 -0.46 9.14
C LYS A 71 40.74 -0.47 10.66
N ARG A 72 39.95 0.36 11.35
CA ARG A 72 39.94 0.37 12.83
C ARG A 72 39.56 -0.99 13.41
N VAL A 73 38.60 -1.71 12.82
CA VAL A 73 38.20 -3.05 13.28
C VAL A 73 39.30 -4.09 12.93
N LEU A 74 39.99 -3.92 11.80
CA LEU A 74 41.11 -4.80 11.41
C LEU A 74 42.33 -4.64 12.35
N ASP A 75 42.55 -3.44 12.87
CA ASP A 75 43.67 -3.13 13.78
C ASP A 75 43.40 -3.67 15.22
N LEU A 76 42.19 -4.12 15.58
CA LEU A 76 41.88 -4.71 16.88
C LEU A 76 42.56 -6.08 17.05
N SER A 77 43.01 -6.38 18.26
CA SER A 77 43.40 -7.73 18.66
C SER A 77 42.20 -8.69 18.66
N LYS A 78 42.43 -9.99 18.68
CA LYS A 78 41.37 -10.99 18.77
C LYS A 78 40.54 -10.80 20.04
N GLN A 79 41.16 -10.54 21.19
CA GLN A 79 40.44 -10.33 22.46
C GLN A 79 39.51 -9.10 22.41
N GLU A 80 39.97 -8.01 21.80
CA GLU A 80 39.15 -6.79 21.64
C GLU A 80 37.98 -7.04 20.69
N VAL A 81 38.15 -7.81 19.60
CA VAL A 81 37.07 -8.20 18.70
C VAL A 81 36.04 -9.03 19.45
N ASP A 82 36.48 -10.05 20.21
CA ASP A 82 35.57 -10.94 20.96
C ASP A 82 34.78 -10.15 22.01
N LEU A 83 35.40 -9.23 22.73
CA LEU A 83 34.75 -8.38 23.72
C LEU A 83 33.73 -7.44 23.06
N ALA A 84 34.12 -6.74 22.00
CA ALA A 84 33.23 -5.80 21.30
C ALA A 84 32.04 -6.53 20.67
N PHE A 85 32.25 -7.66 20.02
CA PHE A 85 31.19 -8.43 19.38
C PHE A 85 30.21 -9.03 20.40
N ASN A 86 30.72 -9.59 21.51
CA ASN A 86 29.87 -10.08 22.59
C ASN A 86 29.00 -8.99 23.21
N GLN A 87 29.51 -7.74 23.33
CA GLN A 87 28.71 -6.62 23.79
C GLN A 87 27.59 -6.29 22.79
N VAL A 88 27.89 -6.25 21.47
CA VAL A 88 26.89 -6.04 20.43
C VAL A 88 25.80 -7.12 20.47
N LEU A 89 26.17 -8.40 20.60
CA LEU A 89 25.19 -9.47 20.71
C LEU A 89 24.32 -9.33 21.97
N LYS A 90 24.91 -8.98 23.11
CA LYS A 90 24.17 -8.76 24.36
C LYS A 90 23.10 -7.67 24.21
N ASP A 91 23.42 -6.60 23.49
CA ASP A 91 22.55 -5.44 23.36
C ASP A 91 21.43 -5.66 22.32
N PHE A 92 21.70 -6.40 21.24
CA PHE A 92 20.80 -6.46 20.08
C PHE A 92 20.16 -7.83 19.81
N SER A 93 20.69 -8.96 20.32
CA SER A 93 20.15 -10.29 20.04
C SER A 93 18.72 -10.52 20.50
N LYS A 94 18.26 -9.76 21.50
CA LYS A 94 16.88 -9.83 22.00
C LYS A 94 15.90 -8.96 21.21
N ARG A 95 16.39 -8.12 20.33
CA ARG A 95 15.59 -7.18 19.54
C ARG A 95 15.35 -7.64 18.10
N HIS A 96 16.23 -8.50 17.59
CA HIS A 96 16.20 -8.97 16.22
C HIS A 96 16.37 -10.49 16.17
N ARG A 97 15.58 -11.13 15.31
CA ARG A 97 15.75 -12.54 14.97
C ARG A 97 17.03 -12.69 14.14
N ASN A 98 17.86 -13.66 14.46
CA ASN A 98 19.06 -13.99 13.68
C ASN A 98 19.99 -12.80 13.38
N ILE A 99 20.25 -11.93 14.40
CA ILE A 99 21.06 -10.71 14.23
C ILE A 99 22.45 -10.99 13.63
N SER A 100 23.05 -12.13 13.95
CA SER A 100 24.36 -12.53 13.38
C SER A 100 24.27 -12.73 11.87
N LYS A 101 23.19 -13.32 11.36
CA LYS A 101 22.97 -13.46 9.91
C LYS A 101 22.83 -12.10 9.24
N ILE A 102 22.12 -11.17 9.86
CA ILE A 102 21.97 -9.80 9.36
C ILE A 102 23.34 -9.10 9.26
N PHE A 103 24.20 -9.28 10.26
CA PHE A 103 25.56 -8.72 10.23
C PHE A 103 26.41 -9.35 9.12
N GLU A 104 26.30 -10.66 8.91
CA GLU A 104 26.98 -11.36 7.83
C GLU A 104 26.53 -10.84 6.45
N ASP A 105 25.23 -10.77 6.20
CA ASP A 105 24.65 -10.27 4.95
C ASP A 105 25.05 -8.80 4.68
N ASN A 106 25.13 -7.98 5.73
CA ASN A 106 25.58 -6.60 5.61
C ASN A 106 27.09 -6.48 5.37
N TYR A 107 27.89 -7.41 5.90
CA TYR A 107 29.30 -7.51 5.58
C TYR A 107 29.51 -7.89 4.09
N ASP A 108 28.79 -8.90 3.60
CA ASP A 108 28.88 -9.33 2.20
C ASP A 108 28.47 -8.22 1.25
N ARG A 109 27.34 -7.53 1.56
CA ARG A 109 26.89 -6.35 0.81
C ARG A 109 27.92 -5.21 0.82
N LEU A 110 28.62 -5.02 1.92
CA LEU A 110 29.68 -4.00 2.03
C LEU A 110 30.85 -4.33 1.11
N TYR A 111 31.24 -5.62 1.01
CA TYR A 111 32.27 -6.08 0.11
C TYR A 111 31.94 -5.71 -1.34
N ASP A 112 30.74 -6.01 -1.80
CA ASP A 112 30.29 -5.68 -3.16
C ASP A 112 30.32 -4.17 -3.46
N VAL A 113 29.99 -3.34 -2.46
CA VAL A 113 29.97 -1.87 -2.62
C VAL A 113 31.38 -1.26 -2.66
N LEU A 114 32.36 -1.84 -1.97
CA LEU A 114 33.70 -1.29 -1.80
C LEU A 114 34.71 -1.86 -2.79
N GLU A 115 34.43 -2.98 -3.49
CA GLU A 115 35.30 -3.51 -4.52
C GLU A 115 35.55 -2.44 -5.64
N PRO A 116 36.77 -2.22 -6.11
CA PRO A 116 38.04 -2.95 -5.92
C PRO A 116 38.91 -2.44 -4.75
N ASN A 117 38.45 -1.56 -3.91
CA ASN A 117 39.24 -0.91 -2.85
C ASN A 117 39.27 -1.70 -1.52
N PHE A 118 38.70 -2.90 -1.49
CA PHE A 118 38.72 -3.77 -0.32
C PHE A 118 40.02 -4.61 -0.32
N HIS A 119 41.07 -4.10 0.37
CA HIS A 119 42.41 -4.68 0.32
C HIS A 119 42.62 -5.94 1.18
N VAL A 120 41.56 -6.51 1.76
CA VAL A 120 41.65 -7.70 2.61
C VAL A 120 40.86 -8.83 1.98
N SER A 121 41.53 -9.99 1.76
CA SER A 121 40.81 -11.19 1.32
C SER A 121 39.77 -11.59 2.37
N PRO A 122 38.48 -11.73 2.00
CA PRO A 122 37.42 -12.16 2.92
C PRO A 122 37.76 -13.45 3.65
N ASP A 123 38.43 -14.38 2.99
CA ASP A 123 38.78 -15.69 3.52
C ASP A 123 39.87 -15.64 4.63
N SER A 124 40.54 -14.51 4.80
CA SER A 124 41.56 -14.31 5.84
C SER A 124 41.03 -13.82 7.18
N LEU A 125 39.73 -13.45 7.25
CA LEU A 125 39.11 -12.91 8.46
C LEU A 125 38.35 -13.99 9.25
N SER A 126 38.47 -13.94 10.60
CA SER A 126 37.60 -14.75 11.45
C SER A 126 36.14 -14.32 11.32
N LEU A 127 35.21 -15.26 11.60
CA LEU A 127 33.78 -14.99 11.54
C LEU A 127 33.38 -13.82 12.45
N GLU A 128 33.86 -13.80 13.68
CA GLU A 128 33.54 -12.76 14.68
C GLU A 128 33.97 -11.37 14.17
N ARG A 129 35.11 -11.29 13.46
CA ARG A 129 35.61 -10.03 12.89
C ARG A 129 34.73 -9.57 11.73
N LYS A 130 34.31 -10.50 10.85
CA LYS A 130 33.37 -10.20 9.77
C LYS A 130 32.05 -9.68 10.33
N LEU A 131 31.49 -10.38 11.32
CA LEU A 131 30.23 -10.00 11.97
C LEU A 131 30.35 -8.65 12.71
N LEU A 132 31.49 -8.40 13.36
CA LEU A 132 31.72 -7.11 14.00
C LEU A 132 31.83 -5.99 12.96
N ILE A 133 32.50 -6.19 11.84
CA ILE A 133 32.47 -5.22 10.73
C ILE A 133 31.04 -5.01 10.26
N GLY A 134 30.30 -6.07 9.96
CA GLY A 134 28.90 -5.98 9.52
C GLY A 134 28.02 -5.20 10.48
N SER A 135 28.25 -5.33 11.80
CA SER A 135 27.49 -4.59 12.81
C SER A 135 27.68 -3.06 12.72
N TYR A 136 28.87 -2.56 12.34
CA TYR A 136 29.10 -1.13 12.11
C TYR A 136 28.40 -0.59 10.86
N PHE A 137 27.99 -1.48 9.95
CA PHE A 137 27.23 -1.15 8.75
C PHE A 137 25.78 -1.60 8.83
N THR A 138 25.28 -1.74 10.05
CA THR A 138 23.90 -2.03 10.39
C THR A 138 23.34 -0.94 11.28
N SER A 139 22.11 -0.49 11.01
CA SER A 139 21.38 0.42 11.89
C SER A 139 19.98 -0.10 12.15
N GLU A 140 19.47 0.14 13.36
CA GLU A 140 18.06 -0.05 13.63
C GLU A 140 17.22 1.04 12.93
N TYR A 141 16.05 0.64 12.46
CA TYR A 141 15.08 1.50 11.82
C TYR A 141 13.69 1.18 12.35
N ALA A 142 13.05 2.14 13.01
CA ALA A 142 11.71 1.98 13.57
C ALA A 142 10.65 2.19 12.49
N ILE A 143 10.04 1.09 12.03
CA ILE A 143 9.17 1.08 10.85
C ILE A 143 7.78 1.70 11.08
N GLU A 144 7.32 1.73 12.33
CA GLU A 144 6.00 2.19 12.75
C GLU A 144 6.07 3.45 13.64
N ALA A 145 7.21 4.18 13.65
CA ALA A 145 7.44 5.23 14.64
C ALA A 145 6.64 6.51 14.42
N ALA A 146 6.32 6.85 13.17
CA ALA A 146 5.71 8.14 12.82
C ALA A 146 4.19 8.05 12.57
N ALA A 147 3.72 6.99 11.90
CA ALA A 147 2.31 6.82 11.58
C ALA A 147 1.96 5.35 11.32
N PHE A 148 0.68 5.00 11.57
CA PHE A 148 0.13 3.66 11.40
C PHE A 148 -1.33 3.75 10.95
N PHE A 149 -1.57 3.76 9.62
CA PHE A 149 -2.84 4.20 9.06
C PHE A 149 -3.19 3.51 7.73
N ASN A 150 -4.26 3.96 7.04
CA ASN A 150 -4.77 3.47 5.76
C ASN A 150 -4.91 1.94 5.72
N PRO A 151 -5.69 1.35 6.64
CA PRO A 151 -5.82 -0.08 6.75
C PRO A 151 -6.68 -0.70 5.64
N SER A 152 -6.37 -1.99 5.33
CA SER A 152 -7.20 -2.88 4.52
C SER A 152 -7.40 -4.20 5.25
N ILE A 153 -8.58 -4.80 5.16
CA ILE A 153 -8.95 -6.02 5.88
C ILE A 153 -9.42 -7.11 4.91
N VAL A 154 -8.94 -8.33 5.12
CA VAL A 154 -9.40 -9.53 4.40
C VAL A 154 -9.52 -10.72 5.34
N ALA A 155 -10.32 -11.73 4.95
CA ALA A 155 -10.33 -13.00 5.67
C ALA A 155 -8.96 -13.67 5.57
N ASP A 156 -8.45 -14.21 6.69
CA ASP A 156 -7.22 -15.00 6.73
C ASP A 156 -7.39 -16.28 5.89
N PRO A 157 -6.36 -16.75 5.15
CA PRO A 157 -6.41 -18.06 4.49
C PRO A 157 -6.71 -19.21 5.45
N ASP A 158 -6.19 -19.15 6.68
CA ASP A 158 -6.45 -20.15 7.71
C ASP A 158 -7.67 -19.74 8.58
N GLN A 159 -8.76 -20.46 8.41
CA GLN A 159 -9.98 -20.33 9.21
C GLN A 159 -10.15 -21.50 10.19
N GLY A 160 -9.10 -22.30 10.43
CA GLY A 160 -9.14 -23.42 11.37
C GLY A 160 -9.30 -22.98 12.83
N ASN A 161 -9.86 -23.88 13.66
CA ASN A 161 -10.02 -23.67 15.10
C ASN A 161 -10.80 -22.42 15.53
N LEU A 162 -11.78 -21.99 14.73
CA LEU A 162 -12.71 -20.91 15.06
C LEU A 162 -14.03 -21.49 15.58
N GLU A 163 -14.66 -20.77 16.49
CA GLU A 163 -16.03 -21.05 16.90
C GLU A 163 -17.02 -20.65 15.81
N GLU A 164 -18.22 -21.21 15.85
CA GLU A 164 -19.28 -20.85 14.90
C GLU A 164 -19.61 -19.36 14.95
N GLY A 165 -19.64 -18.74 13.77
CA GLY A 165 -19.90 -17.31 13.62
C GLY A 165 -18.67 -16.42 13.85
N GLN A 166 -17.48 -17.00 14.06
CA GLN A 166 -16.22 -16.25 14.08
C GLN A 166 -15.56 -16.23 12.69
N LYS A 167 -14.72 -15.21 12.44
CA LYS A 167 -13.91 -15.11 11.23
C LYS A 167 -12.53 -14.56 11.56
N ARG A 168 -11.47 -15.32 11.24
CA ARG A 168 -10.10 -14.81 11.33
C ARG A 168 -9.82 -13.86 10.18
N VAL A 169 -9.16 -12.76 10.50
CA VAL A 169 -8.85 -11.68 9.55
C VAL A 169 -7.39 -11.25 9.63
N ILE A 170 -6.88 -10.81 8.50
CA ILE A 170 -5.61 -10.09 8.39
C ILE A 170 -5.95 -8.64 8.06
N VAL A 171 -5.39 -7.72 8.82
CA VAL A 171 -5.46 -6.29 8.55
C VAL A 171 -4.06 -5.81 8.18
N SER A 172 -3.92 -5.25 6.99
CA SER A 172 -2.71 -4.56 6.57
C SER A 172 -2.80 -3.09 6.89
N PHE A 173 -1.67 -2.45 7.16
CA PHE A 173 -1.56 -1.02 7.45
C PHE A 173 -0.39 -0.42 6.68
N ARG A 174 -0.48 0.84 6.36
CA ARG A 174 0.65 1.66 5.97
C ARG A 174 1.33 2.15 7.24
N ALA A 175 2.58 1.73 7.44
CA ALA A 175 3.42 2.16 8.54
C ALA A 175 4.48 3.13 8.03
N ILE A 176 4.74 4.20 8.77
CA ILE A 176 5.76 5.20 8.42
C ILE A 176 6.82 5.24 9.52
N GLY A 177 8.08 5.11 9.12
CA GLY A 177 9.25 5.24 9.98
C GLY A 177 10.06 6.51 9.70
N GLU A 178 11.33 6.46 10.08
CA GLU A 178 12.31 7.53 9.86
C GLU A 178 12.40 7.91 8.37
N GLY A 179 12.53 9.20 8.07
CA GLY A 179 12.63 9.72 6.70
C GLY A 179 11.36 9.57 5.86
N HIS A 180 10.21 9.34 6.50
CA HIS A 180 8.89 9.18 5.87
C HIS A 180 8.81 8.01 4.86
N ILE A 181 9.64 6.98 5.03
CA ILE A 181 9.55 5.78 4.21
C ILE A 181 8.38 4.94 4.72
N SER A 182 7.42 4.65 3.85
CA SER A 182 6.28 3.81 4.19
C SER A 182 6.48 2.35 3.78
N SER A 183 5.92 1.45 4.59
CA SER A 183 5.93 0.00 4.42
C SER A 183 4.55 -0.59 4.66
N ILE A 184 4.33 -1.84 4.28
CA ILE A 184 3.12 -2.58 4.59
C ILE A 184 3.41 -3.52 5.76
N VAL A 185 2.62 -3.41 6.82
CA VAL A 185 2.67 -4.26 8.00
C VAL A 185 1.31 -4.89 8.27
N PHE A 186 1.28 -5.94 9.06
CA PHE A 186 0.08 -6.74 9.25
C PHE A 186 -0.26 -6.91 10.74
N ARG A 187 -1.55 -7.10 11.03
CA ARG A 187 -2.06 -7.59 12.31
C ARG A 187 -3.11 -8.67 12.05
N SER A 188 -3.08 -9.74 12.83
CA SER A 188 -4.10 -10.80 12.81
C SER A 188 -5.10 -10.58 13.93
N GLY A 189 -6.37 -10.85 13.64
CA GLY A 189 -7.45 -10.77 14.61
C GLY A 189 -8.58 -11.74 14.26
N VAL A 190 -9.55 -11.79 15.15
CA VAL A 190 -10.80 -12.54 14.97
C VAL A 190 -11.95 -11.56 15.11
N ILE A 191 -12.87 -11.58 14.16
CA ILE A 191 -14.18 -10.98 14.30
C ILE A 191 -15.06 -12.02 15.00
N THR A 192 -15.57 -11.69 16.18
CA THR A 192 -16.43 -12.59 16.95
C THR A 192 -17.83 -12.70 16.33
N ARG A 193 -18.65 -13.63 16.82
CA ARG A 193 -20.06 -13.75 16.45
C ARG A 193 -20.85 -12.44 16.64
N ASN A 194 -20.44 -11.64 17.62
CA ASN A 194 -21.07 -10.34 17.94
C ASN A 194 -20.43 -9.16 17.19
N ASN A 195 -19.62 -9.42 16.16
CA ASN A 195 -18.91 -8.41 15.36
C ASN A 195 -17.89 -7.59 16.15
N GLU A 196 -17.39 -8.09 17.27
CA GLU A 196 -16.28 -7.49 18.00
C GLU A 196 -14.94 -7.92 17.39
N LEU A 197 -13.98 -6.99 17.34
CA LEU A 197 -12.62 -7.24 16.84
C LEU A 197 -11.67 -7.53 17.99
N VAL A 198 -11.14 -8.75 18.03
CA VAL A 198 -10.13 -9.18 18.99
C VAL A 198 -8.83 -9.47 18.24
N PHE A 199 -7.78 -8.69 18.52
CA PHE A 199 -6.48 -8.84 17.87
C PHE A 199 -5.50 -9.61 18.73
N ALA A 200 -4.71 -10.47 18.10
CA ALA A 200 -3.54 -11.07 18.71
C ALA A 200 -2.50 -9.98 19.06
N SER A 201 -1.74 -10.22 20.11
CA SER A 201 -0.57 -9.39 20.42
C SER A 201 0.41 -9.43 19.26
N ALA A 202 1.04 -8.29 18.96
CA ALA A 202 2.12 -8.28 17.97
C ALA A 202 3.27 -9.18 18.45
N GLY A 203 3.90 -9.88 17.49
CA GLY A 203 5.10 -10.67 17.77
C GLY A 203 6.26 -9.80 18.26
N GLN A 204 7.26 -10.44 18.85
CA GLN A 204 8.41 -9.75 19.45
C GLN A 204 9.32 -9.09 18.42
N PHE A 205 9.47 -9.73 17.26
CA PHE A 205 10.40 -9.31 16.22
C PHE A 205 9.70 -8.64 15.06
N VAL A 206 10.49 -8.03 14.19
CA VAL A 206 10.06 -7.54 12.88
C VAL A 206 11.05 -8.05 11.85
N ASP A 207 10.55 -8.82 10.90
CA ASP A 207 11.37 -9.52 9.92
C ASP A 207 11.14 -8.96 8.51
N LEU A 208 12.25 -8.69 7.84
CA LEU A 208 12.28 -8.40 6.41
C LEU A 208 12.21 -9.71 5.62
N PRO A 209 11.54 -9.74 4.47
CA PRO A 209 11.54 -10.91 3.62
C PRO A 209 12.86 -11.06 2.88
N GLU A 210 13.17 -12.28 2.46
CA GLU A 210 14.15 -12.52 1.41
C GLU A 210 13.56 -12.09 0.06
N ALA A 211 14.27 -11.22 -0.66
CA ALA A 211 13.87 -10.79 -1.99
C ALA A 211 14.56 -11.62 -3.07
N LEU A 212 13.77 -12.34 -3.87
CA LEU A 212 14.26 -13.20 -4.94
C LEU A 212 13.90 -12.58 -6.31
N LYS A 213 14.92 -12.25 -7.11
CA LYS A 213 14.74 -11.76 -8.48
C LYS A 213 14.64 -12.94 -9.47
N ARG A 214 13.71 -13.87 -9.25
CA ARG A 214 13.53 -15.08 -10.09
C ARG A 214 12.36 -14.96 -11.08
N HIS A 215 11.86 -13.76 -11.31
CA HIS A 215 10.75 -13.56 -12.23
C HIS A 215 11.15 -13.94 -13.66
N VAL A 216 10.27 -14.66 -14.34
CA VAL A 216 10.35 -14.97 -15.77
C VAL A 216 9.49 -13.95 -16.51
N TYR A 217 10.12 -13.07 -17.28
CA TYR A 217 9.45 -12.04 -18.05
C TYR A 217 8.92 -12.63 -19.34
N ASP A 218 7.73 -12.21 -19.74
CA ASP A 218 7.22 -12.36 -21.09
C ASP A 218 7.73 -11.19 -21.96
N LYS A 219 8.37 -11.49 -23.08
CA LYS A 219 9.03 -10.50 -23.94
C LYS A 219 8.04 -9.51 -24.53
N GLU A 220 6.88 -9.97 -24.98
CA GLU A 220 5.87 -9.12 -25.60
C GLU A 220 5.28 -8.13 -24.58
N GLN A 221 4.88 -8.61 -23.41
CA GLN A 221 4.38 -7.77 -22.33
C GLN A 221 5.44 -6.77 -21.83
N PHE A 222 6.70 -7.19 -21.74
CA PHE A 222 7.80 -6.32 -21.33
C PHE A 222 8.04 -5.20 -22.37
N LEU A 223 8.06 -5.53 -23.66
CA LEU A 223 8.16 -4.56 -24.74
C LEU A 223 6.98 -3.59 -24.76
N GLN A 224 5.76 -4.10 -24.61
CA GLN A 224 4.56 -3.28 -24.55
C GLN A 224 4.66 -2.23 -23.42
N LYS A 225 5.17 -2.64 -22.26
CA LYS A 225 5.35 -1.69 -21.15
C LYS A 225 6.42 -0.64 -21.42
N LEU A 226 7.52 -1.01 -22.04
CA LEU A 226 8.53 -0.03 -22.47
C LEU A 226 7.96 0.99 -23.47
N HIS A 227 7.05 0.56 -24.36
CA HIS A 227 6.35 1.46 -25.28
C HIS A 227 5.37 2.40 -24.54
N GLU A 228 4.63 1.92 -23.55
CA GLU A 228 3.76 2.74 -22.69
C GLU A 228 4.54 3.81 -21.89
N MET A 229 5.80 3.54 -21.60
CA MET A 229 6.72 4.48 -20.94
C MET A 229 7.34 5.51 -21.91
N ASP A 230 6.92 5.51 -23.18
CA ASP A 230 7.42 6.39 -24.25
C ASP A 230 8.94 6.28 -24.48
N ILE A 231 9.49 5.07 -24.33
CA ILE A 231 10.92 4.80 -24.47
C ILE A 231 11.20 4.33 -25.90
N HIS A 232 12.00 5.12 -26.64
CA HIS A 232 12.19 4.95 -28.09
C HIS A 232 13.32 3.98 -28.52
N LYS A 233 13.12 3.39 -29.65
CA LYS A 233 13.20 2.11 -30.32
C LYS A 233 14.58 1.46 -30.58
N ASN A 234 15.64 2.16 -30.90
CA ASN A 234 16.78 1.51 -31.56
C ASN A 234 17.65 0.63 -30.64
N ILE A 235 17.81 1.01 -29.37
CA ILE A 235 18.61 0.21 -28.42
C ILE A 235 17.76 -0.89 -27.77
N ILE A 236 16.45 -0.67 -27.64
CA ILE A 236 15.52 -1.69 -27.12
C ILE A 236 15.53 -2.90 -28.04
N GLU A 237 15.39 -2.69 -29.36
CA GLU A 237 15.43 -3.78 -30.35
C GLU A 237 16.71 -4.59 -30.24
N SER A 238 17.89 -3.93 -30.17
CA SER A 238 19.18 -4.61 -30.07
C SER A 238 19.36 -5.44 -28.79
N ILE A 239 18.68 -5.04 -27.69
CA ILE A 239 18.69 -5.77 -26.41
C ILE A 239 17.70 -6.94 -26.50
N MET A 240 16.46 -6.66 -26.95
CA MET A 240 15.38 -7.64 -26.95
C MET A 240 15.57 -8.75 -27.97
N ASP A 241 16.20 -8.47 -29.14
CA ASP A 241 16.46 -9.47 -30.16
C ASP A 241 17.39 -10.60 -29.71
N LYS A 242 18.19 -10.35 -28.67
CA LYS A 242 19.06 -11.36 -28.05
C LYS A 242 18.37 -12.24 -27.02
N LEU A 243 17.11 -11.92 -26.66
CA LEU A 243 16.32 -12.62 -25.67
C LEU A 243 15.28 -13.52 -26.33
N GLY A 244 15.00 -14.67 -25.71
CA GLY A 244 13.88 -15.53 -26.10
C GLY A 244 12.52 -14.91 -25.75
N ASP A 245 11.42 -15.58 -26.14
CA ASP A 245 10.04 -15.14 -25.82
C ASP A 245 9.81 -15.02 -24.31
N LYS A 246 10.55 -15.78 -23.53
CA LYS A 246 10.63 -15.69 -22.07
C LYS A 246 12.06 -15.56 -21.65
N PHE A 247 12.34 -14.70 -20.68
CA PHE A 247 13.68 -14.46 -20.17
C PHE A 247 13.69 -14.15 -18.67
N ILE A 248 14.83 -14.31 -18.01
CA ILE A 248 15.05 -13.94 -16.62
C ILE A 248 15.92 -12.69 -16.50
N TYR A 249 15.95 -12.08 -15.32
CA TYR A 249 16.70 -10.84 -15.06
C TYR A 249 18.18 -10.95 -15.46
N ARG A 250 18.83 -12.11 -15.18
CA ARG A 250 20.24 -12.32 -15.56
C ARG A 250 20.45 -12.27 -17.06
N GLU A 251 19.62 -12.95 -17.85
CA GLU A 251 19.70 -12.95 -19.31
C GLU A 251 19.52 -11.54 -19.88
N LEU A 252 18.61 -10.75 -19.28
CA LEU A 252 18.46 -9.35 -19.65
C LEU A 252 19.73 -8.54 -19.38
N GLN A 253 20.39 -8.73 -18.23
CA GLN A 253 21.64 -8.04 -17.92
C GLN A 253 22.78 -8.43 -18.88
N GLU A 254 22.88 -9.71 -19.21
CA GLU A 254 23.84 -10.23 -20.21
C GLU A 254 23.56 -9.62 -21.60
N SER A 255 22.29 -9.55 -21.99
CA SER A 255 21.89 -8.92 -23.26
C SER A 255 22.18 -7.41 -23.30
N ILE A 256 21.91 -6.70 -22.21
CA ILE A 256 22.26 -5.27 -22.07
C ILE A 256 23.79 -5.11 -22.22
N ALA A 257 24.57 -5.85 -21.46
CA ALA A 257 26.03 -5.78 -21.50
C ALA A 257 26.57 -6.02 -22.92
N ALA A 258 26.10 -7.09 -23.60
CA ALA A 258 26.49 -7.41 -24.97
C ALA A 258 25.99 -6.38 -26.02
N SER A 259 24.97 -5.59 -25.71
CA SER A 259 24.44 -4.55 -26.62
C SER A 259 25.14 -3.20 -26.45
N ILE A 260 25.86 -2.99 -25.37
CA ILE A 260 26.63 -1.77 -25.11
C ILE A 260 28.15 -1.97 -25.21
N GLU A 261 28.59 -3.19 -25.42
CA GLU A 261 30.01 -3.51 -25.62
C GLU A 261 30.53 -2.74 -26.86
N ASN A 262 31.59 -1.96 -26.68
CA ASN A 262 32.18 -1.11 -27.72
C ASN A 262 31.31 0.05 -28.25
N ILE A 263 30.25 0.46 -27.53
CA ILE A 263 29.43 1.61 -27.92
C ILE A 263 29.64 2.74 -26.90
N GLU A 264 29.98 3.93 -27.37
CA GLU A 264 29.93 5.12 -26.54
C GLU A 264 28.47 5.47 -26.22
N LEU A 265 28.11 5.36 -24.93
CA LEU A 265 26.76 5.58 -24.46
C LEU A 265 26.45 7.09 -24.40
N SER A 266 25.64 7.58 -25.33
CA SER A 266 25.02 8.90 -25.22
C SER A 266 24.10 8.96 -23.98
N TYR A 267 23.81 10.17 -23.49
CA TYR A 267 22.89 10.37 -22.36
C TYR A 267 21.52 9.70 -22.62
N SER A 268 20.96 9.84 -23.83
CA SER A 268 19.68 9.22 -24.19
C SER A 268 19.71 7.69 -24.12
N LYS A 269 20.80 7.06 -24.57
CA LYS A 269 20.96 5.59 -24.50
C LYS A 269 21.06 5.10 -23.04
N ARG A 270 21.74 5.83 -22.17
CA ARG A 270 21.81 5.52 -20.71
C ARG A 270 20.40 5.57 -20.11
N MET A 271 19.62 6.61 -20.41
CA MET A 271 18.25 6.72 -19.92
C MET A 271 17.36 5.54 -20.33
N VAL A 272 17.51 5.03 -21.56
CA VAL A 272 16.78 3.84 -22.03
C VAL A 272 17.19 2.60 -21.24
N ILE A 273 18.48 2.36 -21.05
CA ILE A 273 19.00 1.23 -20.25
C ILE A 273 18.52 1.31 -18.81
N ASP A 274 18.58 2.50 -18.21
CA ASP A 274 18.08 2.74 -16.85
C ASP A 274 16.59 2.42 -16.76
N SER A 275 15.81 2.76 -17.78
CA SER A 275 14.37 2.47 -17.84
C SER A 275 14.09 0.97 -18.02
N ILE A 276 14.88 0.25 -18.82
CA ILE A 276 14.77 -1.21 -18.94
C ILE A 276 15.09 -1.89 -17.60
N ASN A 277 16.19 -1.50 -16.97
CA ASN A 277 16.58 -2.00 -15.65
C ASN A 277 15.54 -1.66 -14.58
N TRP A 278 14.98 -0.46 -14.68
CA TRP A 278 13.92 0.04 -13.86
C TRP A 278 12.69 -0.87 -13.96
N LEU A 279 12.17 -1.14 -15.15
CA LEU A 279 11.03 -2.02 -15.36
C LEU A 279 11.32 -3.45 -14.87
N ALA A 280 12.49 -4.01 -15.22
CA ALA A 280 12.85 -5.34 -14.78
C ALA A 280 12.95 -5.47 -13.25
N SER A 281 13.54 -4.48 -12.56
CA SER A 281 13.63 -4.50 -11.10
C SER A 281 12.29 -4.33 -10.38
N SER A 282 11.22 -3.95 -11.10
CA SER A 282 9.89 -3.81 -10.52
C SER A 282 9.14 -5.13 -10.33
N HIS A 283 9.63 -6.22 -10.95
CA HIS A 283 9.14 -7.58 -10.77
C HIS A 283 10.08 -8.33 -9.82
N TYR A 284 9.55 -8.84 -8.74
CA TYR A 284 10.32 -9.64 -7.79
C TYR A 284 9.40 -10.53 -6.96
N GLU A 285 9.98 -11.52 -6.30
CA GLU A 285 9.30 -12.35 -5.32
C GLU A 285 9.91 -12.08 -3.95
N ILE A 286 9.10 -12.16 -2.91
CA ILE A 286 9.53 -12.07 -1.53
C ILE A 286 9.00 -13.26 -0.74
N SER A 287 9.83 -13.77 0.18
CA SER A 287 9.48 -14.89 1.05
C SER A 287 9.82 -14.54 2.49
N PHE A 288 8.90 -14.87 3.39
CA PHE A 288 9.13 -14.82 4.83
C PHE A 288 9.41 -16.22 5.36
N SER A 289 10.18 -16.31 6.43
CA SER A 289 10.41 -17.57 7.13
C SER A 289 9.12 -18.10 7.75
N LEU A 290 8.93 -19.43 7.72
CA LEU A 290 7.73 -20.10 8.22
C LEU A 290 7.55 -19.97 9.75
N ASP A 291 8.60 -19.63 10.48
CA ASP A 291 8.57 -19.41 11.93
C ASP A 291 8.16 -17.97 12.33
N THR A 292 7.80 -17.12 11.35
CA THR A 292 7.34 -15.77 11.59
C THR A 292 5.82 -15.69 11.77
N ALA A 293 5.36 -15.00 12.81
CA ALA A 293 3.95 -14.61 12.91
C ALA A 293 3.63 -13.52 11.86
N ILE A 294 2.37 -13.45 11.40
CA ILE A 294 1.95 -12.44 10.42
C ILE A 294 2.26 -11.00 10.88
N SER A 295 2.16 -10.72 12.18
CA SER A 295 2.46 -9.41 12.76
C SER A 295 3.94 -9.07 12.80
N GLU A 296 4.82 -10.03 12.55
CA GLU A 296 6.27 -9.83 12.48
C GLU A 296 6.74 -9.54 11.06
N ARG A 297 5.91 -9.82 10.04
CA ARG A 297 6.25 -9.63 8.63
C ARG A 297 6.05 -8.20 8.20
N VAL A 298 7.06 -7.63 7.55
CA VAL A 298 7.00 -6.31 6.94
C VAL A 298 7.41 -6.36 5.47
N ILE A 299 6.57 -5.83 4.59
CA ILE A 299 6.95 -5.57 3.21
C ILE A 299 7.54 -4.17 3.17
N PHE A 300 8.86 -4.11 3.13
CA PHE A 300 9.64 -2.89 3.07
C PHE A 300 10.08 -2.63 1.62
N PRO A 301 10.34 -1.38 1.22
CA PRO A 301 10.81 -1.06 -0.13
C PRO A 301 12.00 -1.91 -0.59
N VAL A 302 11.85 -2.61 -1.72
CA VAL A 302 12.88 -3.45 -2.33
C VAL A 302 13.43 -2.82 -3.61
N SER A 303 12.55 -2.26 -4.44
CA SER A 303 12.91 -1.71 -5.74
C SER A 303 13.18 -0.20 -5.68
N ALA A 304 13.91 0.32 -6.66
CA ALA A 304 14.18 1.76 -6.78
C ALA A 304 12.89 2.63 -6.85
N HIS A 305 11.79 2.03 -7.33
CA HIS A 305 10.47 2.70 -7.41
C HIS A 305 9.81 2.90 -6.06
N GLU A 306 10.18 2.10 -5.09
CA GLU A 306 9.63 2.09 -3.73
C GLU A 306 10.49 2.86 -2.76
N ARG A 307 11.59 3.46 -3.23
CA ARG A 307 12.61 4.10 -2.39
C ARG A 307 12.06 5.06 -1.33
N ASN A 308 10.97 5.76 -1.65
CA ASN A 308 10.28 6.67 -0.74
C ASN A 308 9.01 6.07 -0.13
N GLY A 309 8.72 4.80 -0.42
CA GLY A 309 7.68 4.04 0.28
C GLY A 309 6.71 3.27 -0.62
N ILE A 310 5.96 2.43 0.07
CA ILE A 310 4.86 1.61 -0.43
C ILE A 310 3.58 2.14 0.21
N GLU A 311 2.62 2.61 -0.61
CA GLU A 311 1.45 3.32 -0.10
C GLU A 311 0.15 2.53 -0.34
N ASP A 312 -0.72 2.53 0.67
CA ASP A 312 -2.16 2.25 0.58
C ASP A 312 -2.52 0.92 -0.08
N ALA A 313 -1.97 -0.18 0.44
CA ALA A 313 -2.26 -1.52 -0.05
C ALA A 313 -3.74 -1.87 0.11
N ARG A 314 -4.39 -2.27 -1.00
CA ARG A 314 -5.81 -2.61 -1.11
C ARG A 314 -5.94 -4.09 -1.36
N PHE A 315 -6.02 -4.85 -0.28
CA PHE A 315 -6.14 -6.31 -0.35
C PHE A 315 -7.55 -6.74 -0.73
N VAL A 316 -7.62 -7.78 -1.54
CA VAL A 316 -8.84 -8.51 -1.89
C VAL A 316 -8.59 -10.02 -1.86
N LYS A 317 -9.54 -10.76 -1.31
CA LYS A 317 -9.62 -12.22 -1.46
C LYS A 317 -10.32 -12.51 -2.78
N PHE A 318 -9.56 -12.90 -3.79
CA PHE A 318 -10.05 -13.20 -5.12
C PHE A 318 -10.34 -14.69 -5.27
N MET A 319 -11.52 -15.01 -5.75
CA MET A 319 -11.94 -16.36 -6.10
C MET A 319 -12.02 -16.48 -7.62
N ASP A 320 -11.19 -17.35 -8.21
CA ASP A 320 -11.21 -17.61 -9.65
C ASP A 320 -12.36 -18.56 -10.02
N ASP A 321 -12.65 -18.68 -11.32
CA ASP A 321 -13.74 -19.50 -11.86
C ASP A 321 -13.59 -21.01 -11.53
N ASP A 322 -12.37 -21.49 -11.26
CA ASP A 322 -12.07 -22.84 -10.81
C ASP A 322 -12.22 -23.03 -9.28
N GLY A 323 -12.64 -21.99 -8.56
CA GLY A 323 -12.77 -21.99 -7.10
C GLY A 323 -11.46 -21.77 -6.34
N SER A 324 -10.34 -21.59 -7.03
CA SER A 324 -9.06 -21.29 -6.39
C SER A 324 -9.05 -19.90 -5.78
N ILE A 325 -8.42 -19.77 -4.61
CA ILE A 325 -8.32 -18.51 -3.88
C ILE A 325 -6.92 -17.95 -3.99
N THR A 326 -6.85 -16.69 -4.37
CA THR A 326 -5.63 -15.88 -4.41
C THR A 326 -5.91 -14.52 -3.76
N TYR A 327 -4.97 -14.00 -3.00
CA TYR A 327 -5.05 -12.65 -2.47
C TYR A 327 -4.26 -11.72 -3.37
N PHE A 328 -4.91 -10.68 -3.86
CA PHE A 328 -4.27 -9.58 -4.57
C PHE A 328 -4.30 -8.33 -3.72
N ALA A 329 -3.26 -7.51 -3.83
CA ALA A 329 -3.28 -6.17 -3.28
C ALA A 329 -2.66 -5.20 -4.27
N THR A 330 -3.43 -4.22 -4.72
CA THR A 330 -2.86 -3.08 -5.43
C THR A 330 -2.26 -2.11 -4.44
N TYR A 331 -1.13 -1.51 -4.79
CA TYR A 331 -0.50 -0.46 -4.00
C TYR A 331 0.21 0.55 -4.88
N THR A 332 0.59 1.68 -4.32
CA THR A 332 1.35 2.71 -5.02
C THR A 332 2.80 2.68 -4.56
N ALA A 333 3.72 2.37 -5.46
CA ALA A 333 5.15 2.57 -5.27
C ALA A 333 5.50 4.05 -5.53
N TYR A 334 6.31 4.64 -4.66
CA TYR A 334 6.72 6.04 -4.76
C TYR A 334 8.24 6.17 -4.64
N ASN A 335 8.87 6.91 -5.57
CA ASN A 335 10.31 7.11 -5.59
C ASN A 335 10.75 8.55 -5.27
N GLY A 336 9.81 9.41 -4.86
CA GLY A 336 10.03 10.83 -4.62
C GLY A 336 9.63 11.74 -5.78
N TYR A 337 9.48 11.22 -6.99
CA TYR A 337 9.14 11.98 -8.20
C TYR A 337 7.94 11.42 -8.96
N SER A 338 7.84 10.11 -9.06
CA SER A 338 6.80 9.41 -9.80
C SER A 338 6.16 8.31 -8.96
N ILE A 339 4.95 7.96 -9.33
CA ILE A 339 4.22 6.83 -8.78
C ILE A 339 4.18 5.70 -9.80
N LEU A 340 4.24 4.46 -9.31
CA LEU A 340 4.03 3.25 -10.09
C LEU A 340 3.02 2.36 -9.35
N PRO A 341 1.82 2.17 -9.88
CA PRO A 341 0.90 1.17 -9.36
C PRO A 341 1.45 -0.24 -9.56
N LYS A 342 1.45 -1.02 -8.49
CA LYS A 342 1.92 -2.40 -8.47
C LYS A 342 0.90 -3.31 -7.81
N CYS A 343 1.05 -4.59 -8.03
CA CYS A 343 0.25 -5.63 -7.42
C CYS A 343 1.13 -6.57 -6.60
N LEU A 344 0.67 -6.90 -5.41
CA LEU A 344 1.09 -8.05 -4.61
C LEU A 344 0.13 -9.19 -4.88
N LYS A 345 0.65 -10.39 -5.08
CA LYS A 345 -0.10 -11.63 -5.23
C LYS A 345 0.41 -12.65 -4.23
N THR A 346 -0.48 -13.24 -3.43
CA THR A 346 -0.13 -14.28 -2.45
C THR A 346 -1.27 -15.26 -2.26
N LYS A 347 -0.96 -16.47 -1.79
CA LYS A 347 -1.96 -17.46 -1.34
C LYS A 347 -1.91 -17.68 0.17
N ASP A 348 -0.81 -17.33 0.82
CA ASP A 348 -0.46 -17.76 2.17
C ASP A 348 0.11 -16.64 3.06
N PHE A 349 0.31 -15.44 2.54
CA PHE A 349 0.98 -14.32 3.21
C PHE A 349 2.42 -14.61 3.65
N TYR A 350 3.03 -15.73 3.21
CA TYR A 350 4.47 -16.03 3.35
C TYR A 350 5.22 -15.72 2.06
N HIS A 351 4.63 -16.04 0.91
CA HIS A 351 5.21 -15.85 -0.40
C HIS A 351 4.40 -14.83 -1.17
N PHE A 352 5.05 -13.81 -1.69
CA PHE A 352 4.43 -12.79 -2.50
C PHE A 352 5.16 -12.64 -3.83
N GLN A 353 4.39 -12.59 -4.90
CA GLN A 353 4.85 -12.11 -6.20
C GLN A 353 4.48 -10.63 -6.32
N VAL A 354 5.43 -9.83 -6.79
CA VAL A 354 5.26 -8.38 -6.97
C VAL A 354 5.48 -8.04 -8.43
N PHE A 355 4.52 -7.36 -9.03
CA PHE A 355 4.58 -6.94 -10.43
C PHE A 355 3.88 -5.57 -10.63
N PRO A 356 4.34 -4.77 -11.60
CA PRO A 356 3.65 -3.54 -11.98
C PRO A 356 2.34 -3.86 -12.73
N ILE A 357 1.35 -2.97 -12.59
CA ILE A 357 0.11 -3.01 -13.36
C ILE A 357 0.29 -2.11 -14.58
N HIS A 358 -0.08 -2.61 -15.76
CA HIS A 358 0.18 -1.97 -17.05
C HIS A 358 -1.10 -1.40 -17.67
N GLY A 359 -0.97 -0.39 -18.50
CA GLY A 359 -2.03 0.19 -19.31
C GLY A 359 -2.22 1.68 -19.11
N LYS A 360 -2.82 2.32 -20.10
CA LYS A 360 -3.06 3.76 -20.14
C LYS A 360 -3.82 4.30 -18.93
N TYR A 361 -4.74 3.50 -18.38
CA TYR A 361 -5.66 3.93 -17.31
C TYR A 361 -5.23 3.48 -15.90
N THR A 362 -4.01 2.91 -15.77
CA THR A 362 -3.46 2.45 -14.48
C THR A 362 -2.37 3.38 -13.94
N GLN A 363 -2.23 4.59 -14.46
CA GLN A 363 -1.09 5.49 -14.17
C GLN A 363 -1.20 6.25 -12.85
N ASN A 364 -2.30 6.09 -12.10
CA ASN A 364 -2.55 6.83 -10.86
C ASN A 364 -2.87 5.88 -9.68
N LYS A 365 -3.08 6.46 -8.52
CA LYS A 365 -3.47 5.76 -7.28
C LYS A 365 -4.91 5.23 -7.33
N ASN A 366 -5.30 4.46 -6.31
CA ASN A 366 -6.67 3.98 -6.11
C ASN A 366 -7.13 2.88 -7.08
N LEU A 367 -6.25 1.99 -7.48
CA LEU A 367 -6.65 0.75 -8.14
C LEU A 367 -7.25 -0.22 -7.11
N ALA A 368 -8.34 -0.91 -7.44
CA ALA A 368 -8.93 -1.92 -6.58
C ALA A 368 -9.65 -3.00 -7.41
N PHE A 369 -9.21 -4.25 -7.28
CA PHE A 369 -9.83 -5.39 -7.96
C PHE A 369 -11.21 -5.73 -7.39
N PHE A 370 -12.08 -6.27 -8.23
CA PHE A 370 -13.25 -7.02 -7.77
C PHE A 370 -12.82 -8.39 -7.20
N PRO A 371 -13.61 -8.99 -6.30
CA PRO A 371 -13.24 -10.25 -5.63
C PRO A 371 -13.40 -11.50 -6.51
N ARG A 372 -13.89 -11.36 -7.73
CA ARG A 372 -14.01 -12.39 -8.76
C ARG A 372 -14.09 -11.78 -10.15
N LYS A 373 -13.99 -12.61 -11.17
CA LYS A 373 -14.27 -12.20 -12.55
C LYS A 373 -15.75 -11.82 -12.73
N ILE A 374 -16.00 -10.89 -13.63
CA ILE A 374 -17.32 -10.47 -14.06
C ILE A 374 -17.43 -10.77 -15.55
N LYS A 375 -18.37 -11.59 -15.94
CA LYS A 375 -18.55 -12.08 -17.33
C LYS A 375 -17.24 -12.67 -17.92
N GLY A 376 -16.47 -13.40 -17.10
CA GLY A 376 -15.23 -14.06 -17.49
C GLY A 376 -13.98 -13.16 -17.50
N GLN A 377 -14.09 -11.87 -17.23
CA GLN A 377 -12.97 -10.92 -17.24
C GLN A 377 -12.63 -10.46 -15.82
N TYR A 378 -11.36 -10.16 -15.56
CA TYR A 378 -10.96 -9.40 -14.39
C TYR A 378 -11.59 -8.01 -14.44
N ALA A 379 -12.06 -7.52 -13.30
CA ALA A 379 -12.61 -6.18 -13.18
C ALA A 379 -11.86 -5.39 -12.10
N MET A 380 -11.67 -4.09 -12.34
CA MET A 380 -10.93 -3.21 -11.43
C MET A 380 -11.50 -1.79 -11.47
N ILE A 381 -11.56 -1.14 -10.31
CA ILE A 381 -11.84 0.29 -10.21
C ILE A 381 -10.52 1.06 -10.26
N SER A 382 -10.49 2.17 -11.01
CA SER A 382 -9.34 3.08 -11.08
C SER A 382 -9.76 4.54 -10.89
N ARG A 383 -8.75 5.40 -10.69
CA ARG A 383 -8.90 6.86 -10.65
C ARG A 383 -7.78 7.50 -11.48
N HIS A 384 -7.66 7.12 -12.74
CA HIS A 384 -6.52 7.50 -13.57
C HIS A 384 -6.38 9.02 -13.77
N ASP A 385 -7.49 9.77 -13.81
CA ASP A 385 -7.50 11.23 -13.94
C ASP A 385 -7.33 11.99 -12.60
N GLY A 386 -7.25 11.25 -11.48
CA GLY A 386 -7.10 11.82 -10.14
C GLY A 386 -8.39 12.35 -9.50
N VAL A 387 -9.52 12.34 -10.21
CA VAL A 387 -10.78 12.96 -9.78
C VAL A 387 -11.96 11.98 -9.74
N ASN A 388 -12.11 11.13 -10.76
CA ASN A 388 -13.29 10.31 -11.01
C ASN A 388 -13.01 8.82 -10.82
N ASN A 389 -14.04 8.02 -10.46
CA ASN A 389 -13.93 6.57 -10.50
C ASN A 389 -14.24 6.02 -11.89
N TYR A 390 -13.40 5.09 -12.32
CA TYR A 390 -13.51 4.38 -13.60
C TYR A 390 -13.57 2.89 -13.35
N LEU A 391 -14.33 2.18 -14.15
CA LEU A 391 -14.39 0.73 -14.22
C LEU A 391 -13.55 0.25 -15.42
N MET A 392 -12.76 -0.77 -15.20
CA MET A 392 -11.90 -1.40 -16.20
C MET A 392 -12.15 -2.90 -16.23
N PHE A 393 -12.06 -3.50 -17.41
CA PHE A 393 -12.08 -4.95 -17.63
C PHE A 393 -10.83 -5.39 -18.38
N SER A 394 -10.37 -6.60 -18.08
CA SER A 394 -9.24 -7.22 -18.80
C SER A 394 -9.29 -8.74 -18.74
N ASP A 395 -8.80 -9.38 -19.78
CA ASP A 395 -8.54 -10.83 -19.80
C ASP A 395 -7.20 -11.18 -19.12
N ASP A 396 -6.29 -10.20 -19.00
CA ASP A 396 -5.00 -10.33 -18.33
C ASP A 396 -4.90 -9.39 -17.12
N ILE A 397 -4.64 -9.95 -15.95
CA ILE A 397 -4.52 -9.20 -14.70
C ILE A 397 -3.38 -8.16 -14.72
N HIS A 398 -2.40 -8.33 -15.60
CA HIS A 398 -1.25 -7.44 -15.71
C HIS A 398 -1.52 -6.20 -16.57
N VAL A 399 -2.51 -6.25 -17.50
CA VAL A 399 -2.67 -5.26 -18.58
C VAL A 399 -4.10 -4.72 -18.66
N TRP A 400 -4.27 -3.39 -18.68
CA TRP A 400 -5.57 -2.71 -18.62
C TRP A 400 -5.62 -1.55 -19.61
N HIS A 401 -6.31 -1.74 -20.74
CA HIS A 401 -6.32 -0.79 -21.86
C HIS A 401 -7.47 0.19 -21.85
N ASP A 402 -8.64 -0.25 -21.40
CA ASP A 402 -9.88 0.50 -21.49
C ASP A 402 -10.45 0.84 -20.12
N ALA A 403 -11.03 2.02 -19.99
CA ALA A 403 -11.68 2.47 -18.77
C ALA A 403 -12.95 3.27 -19.09
N GLN A 404 -14.02 2.92 -18.40
CA GLN A 404 -15.30 3.62 -18.46
C GLN A 404 -15.48 4.45 -17.18
N LYS A 405 -15.73 5.76 -17.32
CA LYS A 405 -16.09 6.60 -16.16
C LYS A 405 -17.45 6.16 -15.63
N ILE A 406 -17.50 5.83 -14.34
CA ILE A 406 -18.72 5.38 -13.65
C ILE A 406 -19.22 6.37 -12.59
N GLN A 407 -18.33 7.18 -12.01
CA GLN A 407 -18.69 8.12 -10.97
C GLN A 407 -17.85 9.39 -11.06
N GLU A 408 -18.50 10.53 -10.86
CA GLU A 408 -17.86 11.85 -10.73
C GLU A 408 -18.33 12.57 -9.46
N PRO A 409 -17.58 13.56 -8.93
CA PRO A 409 -17.98 14.35 -7.78
C PRO A 409 -19.34 15.00 -7.99
N LYS A 410 -20.29 14.74 -7.09
CA LYS A 410 -21.68 15.20 -7.19
C LYS A 410 -22.10 16.04 -6.00
N TYR A 411 -21.57 15.75 -4.82
CA TYR A 411 -21.99 16.38 -3.57
C TYR A 411 -20.88 17.27 -2.99
N PRO A 412 -21.18 18.33 -2.22
CA PRO A 412 -20.18 19.28 -1.72
C PRO A 412 -19.01 18.65 -0.94
N TRP A 413 -19.22 17.51 -0.31
CA TRP A 413 -18.18 16.81 0.46
C TRP A 413 -17.15 16.06 -0.41
N GLU A 414 -17.38 15.97 -1.73
CA GLU A 414 -16.52 15.26 -2.70
C GLU A 414 -16.07 16.14 -3.88
N PHE A 415 -16.38 17.44 -3.91
CA PHE A 415 -16.17 18.30 -5.09
C PHE A 415 -14.72 18.46 -5.53
N ILE A 416 -13.74 18.25 -4.64
CA ILE A 416 -12.31 18.32 -5.03
C ILE A 416 -11.92 17.05 -5.80
N GLN A 417 -12.28 15.89 -5.27
CA GLN A 417 -12.06 14.57 -5.87
C GLN A 417 -12.84 13.51 -5.13
N LEU A 418 -13.07 12.41 -5.79
CA LEU A 418 -13.53 11.17 -5.17
C LEU A 418 -12.64 9.99 -5.56
N GLY A 419 -12.80 8.86 -4.89
CA GLY A 419 -12.12 7.61 -5.23
C GLY A 419 -12.73 6.43 -4.46
N ASN A 420 -12.32 5.22 -4.81
CA ASN A 420 -12.71 4.03 -4.05
C ASN A 420 -11.91 3.89 -2.75
N CYS A 421 -12.43 3.14 -1.79
CA CYS A 421 -11.77 2.75 -0.55
C CYS A 421 -11.52 1.24 -0.50
N GLY A 422 -11.00 0.68 -1.58
CA GLY A 422 -10.71 -0.74 -1.73
C GLY A 422 -11.70 -1.47 -2.63
N SER A 423 -11.66 -2.76 -2.59
CA SER A 423 -12.43 -3.66 -3.46
C SER A 423 -13.93 -3.57 -3.19
N PRO A 424 -14.77 -3.56 -4.24
CA PRO A 424 -16.21 -3.72 -4.08
C PRO A 424 -16.54 -5.06 -3.41
N MET A 425 -17.58 -5.08 -2.60
CA MET A 425 -18.06 -6.26 -1.89
C MET A 425 -19.38 -6.73 -2.50
N GLU A 426 -19.47 -8.01 -2.82
CA GLU A 426 -20.69 -8.58 -3.36
C GLU A 426 -21.79 -8.68 -2.29
N THR A 427 -22.99 -8.23 -2.63
CA THR A 427 -24.19 -8.34 -1.82
C THR A 427 -25.35 -8.87 -2.66
N ALA A 428 -26.41 -9.32 -2.05
CA ALA A 428 -27.61 -9.74 -2.77
C ALA A 428 -28.30 -8.61 -3.59
N LYS A 429 -27.90 -7.35 -3.36
CA LYS A 429 -28.49 -6.18 -4.02
C LYS A 429 -27.57 -5.52 -5.05
N GLY A 430 -26.31 -5.94 -5.14
CA GLY A 430 -25.31 -5.37 -6.01
C GLY A 430 -23.92 -5.33 -5.37
N TRP A 431 -22.99 -4.65 -6.03
CA TRP A 431 -21.62 -4.44 -5.53
C TRP A 431 -21.60 -3.21 -4.61
N LEU A 432 -21.46 -3.44 -3.31
CA LEU A 432 -21.25 -2.36 -2.34
C LEU A 432 -19.81 -1.89 -2.41
N MET A 433 -19.57 -0.67 -2.82
CA MET A 433 -18.26 -0.05 -2.89
C MET A 433 -18.18 1.12 -1.92
N LEU A 434 -17.23 1.06 -0.97
CA LEU A 434 -16.88 2.23 -0.18
C LEU A 434 -16.12 3.24 -1.05
N THR A 435 -16.42 4.51 -0.85
CA THR A 435 -15.77 5.62 -1.53
C THR A 435 -15.20 6.61 -0.52
N HIS A 436 -14.27 7.45 -0.96
CA HIS A 436 -13.89 8.66 -0.25
C HIS A 436 -14.13 9.87 -1.12
N GLY A 437 -14.51 10.95 -0.49
CA GLY A 437 -14.61 12.26 -1.11
C GLY A 437 -13.75 13.28 -0.39
N VAL A 438 -13.29 14.28 -1.11
CA VAL A 438 -12.53 15.41 -0.58
C VAL A 438 -13.33 16.69 -0.78
N GLY A 439 -13.71 17.29 0.31
CA GLY A 439 -14.49 18.52 0.36
C GLY A 439 -13.69 19.74 0.86
N PRO A 440 -14.42 20.79 1.31
CA PRO A 440 -13.82 22.02 1.81
C PRO A 440 -12.77 21.78 2.90
N MET A 441 -11.73 22.59 2.94
CA MET A 441 -10.58 22.46 3.85
C MET A 441 -9.83 21.13 3.71
N ARG A 442 -9.86 20.53 2.51
CA ARG A 442 -9.24 19.23 2.24
C ARG A 442 -9.72 18.12 3.20
N ARG A 443 -10.97 18.20 3.67
CA ARG A 443 -11.55 17.17 4.52
C ARG A 443 -11.83 15.90 3.71
N TYR A 444 -11.21 14.79 4.11
CA TYR A 444 -11.52 13.48 3.58
C TYR A 444 -12.62 12.82 4.39
N SER A 445 -13.59 12.27 3.69
CA SER A 445 -14.76 11.58 4.28
C SER A 445 -15.03 10.30 3.53
N LEU A 446 -15.54 9.29 4.22
CA LEU A 446 -15.98 8.05 3.58
C LEU A 446 -17.44 8.18 3.13
N GLY A 447 -17.75 7.59 1.99
CA GLY A 447 -19.08 7.41 1.46
C GLY A 447 -19.29 5.98 0.97
N ALA A 448 -20.42 5.74 0.30
CA ALA A 448 -20.70 4.44 -0.31
C ALA A 448 -21.56 4.61 -1.57
N VAL A 449 -21.35 3.69 -2.51
CA VAL A 449 -22.19 3.50 -3.69
C VAL A 449 -22.54 2.03 -3.85
N LEU A 450 -23.65 1.76 -4.48
CA LEU A 450 -24.08 0.44 -4.88
C LEU A 450 -24.08 0.38 -6.41
N LEU A 451 -23.29 -0.56 -6.97
CA LEU A 451 -23.25 -0.81 -8.40
C LEU A 451 -24.14 -2.01 -8.72
N ASP A 452 -24.69 -2.04 -9.92
CA ASP A 452 -25.48 -3.18 -10.37
C ASP A 452 -24.62 -4.47 -10.40
N LEU A 453 -25.23 -5.60 -10.06
CA LEU A 453 -24.50 -6.86 -9.91
C LEU A 453 -24.01 -7.41 -11.26
N GLU A 454 -24.83 -7.29 -12.31
CA GLU A 454 -24.57 -7.81 -13.65
C GLU A 454 -23.81 -6.80 -14.53
N ASP A 455 -24.08 -5.50 -14.30
CA ASP A 455 -23.42 -4.39 -14.99
C ASP A 455 -22.87 -3.36 -14.00
N PRO A 456 -21.70 -3.58 -13.40
CA PRO A 456 -21.13 -2.68 -12.41
C PRO A 456 -20.73 -1.29 -12.96
N SER A 457 -20.97 -1.02 -14.24
CA SER A 457 -20.87 0.34 -14.78
C SER A 457 -22.05 1.22 -14.37
N GLN A 458 -23.15 0.61 -13.88
CA GLN A 458 -24.37 1.29 -13.45
C GLN A 458 -24.36 1.50 -11.93
N ILE A 459 -24.42 2.75 -11.50
CA ILE A 459 -24.67 3.09 -10.09
C ILE A 459 -26.19 3.04 -9.85
N ILE A 460 -26.64 2.12 -8.99
CA ILE A 460 -28.02 1.95 -8.60
C ILE A 460 -28.36 2.59 -7.25
N GLY A 461 -27.34 3.05 -6.51
CA GLY A 461 -27.51 3.78 -5.26
C GLY A 461 -26.25 4.54 -4.86
N GLN A 462 -26.39 5.73 -4.26
CA GLN A 462 -25.29 6.55 -3.78
C GLN A 462 -25.70 7.36 -2.55
N LEU A 463 -24.84 7.39 -1.52
CA LEU A 463 -25.06 8.27 -0.36
C LEU A 463 -24.87 9.74 -0.75
N ARG A 464 -25.84 10.59 -0.35
CA ARG A 464 -25.77 12.05 -0.52
C ARG A 464 -24.88 12.71 0.52
N GLU A 465 -24.82 12.12 1.70
CA GLU A 465 -24.01 12.58 2.84
C GLU A 465 -22.90 11.58 3.14
N PRO A 466 -21.79 12.01 3.74
CA PRO A 466 -20.73 11.10 4.15
C PRO A 466 -21.23 10.02 5.12
N LEU A 467 -20.76 8.79 4.90
CA LEU A 467 -20.94 7.67 5.83
C LEU A 467 -20.13 7.89 7.12
N LEU A 468 -18.90 8.36 6.99
CA LEU A 468 -18.01 8.58 8.13
C LEU A 468 -17.12 9.80 7.87
N MET A 469 -17.01 10.68 8.87
CA MET A 469 -16.11 11.82 8.91
C MET A 469 -15.31 11.81 10.21
N ALA A 470 -14.12 12.43 10.22
CA ALA A 470 -13.35 12.60 11.44
C ALA A 470 -14.16 13.38 12.50
N ASN A 471 -14.27 12.83 13.68
CA ASN A 471 -14.83 13.51 14.84
C ASN A 471 -13.76 14.41 15.53
N ALA A 472 -14.09 15.02 16.67
CA ALA A 472 -13.19 15.92 17.37
C ALA A 472 -11.88 15.24 17.84
N GLU A 473 -11.92 13.93 18.16
CA GLU A 473 -10.76 13.15 18.60
C GLU A 473 -9.89 12.66 17.43
N GLU A 474 -10.48 12.51 16.24
CA GLU A 474 -9.84 11.91 15.06
C GLU A 474 -9.25 12.94 14.10
N ARG A 475 -9.58 14.22 14.29
CA ARG A 475 -9.22 15.31 13.37
C ARG A 475 -7.78 15.81 13.51
N GLU A 476 -7.10 15.44 14.58
CA GLU A 476 -5.71 15.84 14.86
C GLU A 476 -4.75 14.76 14.39
N GLY A 477 -3.67 15.15 13.70
CA GLY A 477 -2.65 14.20 13.23
C GLY A 477 -1.72 14.82 12.19
N TYR A 478 -0.99 13.97 11.46
CA TYR A 478 -0.04 14.41 10.44
C TYR A 478 -0.73 15.15 9.29
N VAL A 479 -1.87 14.66 8.83
CA VAL A 479 -2.77 15.37 7.90
C VAL A 479 -4.14 15.52 8.56
N PRO A 480 -4.46 16.69 9.10
CA PRO A 480 -5.71 16.92 9.84
C PRO A 480 -6.98 16.67 9.01
N ASN A 481 -8.06 16.27 9.69
CA ASN A 481 -9.40 16.09 9.11
C ASN A 481 -9.49 14.99 8.03
N VAL A 482 -8.71 13.93 8.14
CA VAL A 482 -8.72 12.80 7.22
C VAL A 482 -9.28 11.55 7.90
N VAL A 483 -10.29 10.92 7.27
CA VAL A 483 -10.63 9.51 7.46
C VAL A 483 -10.49 8.81 6.10
N TYR A 484 -9.78 7.68 6.10
CA TYR A 484 -9.45 6.98 4.86
C TYR A 484 -9.35 5.46 5.07
N SER A 485 -9.86 4.68 4.13
CA SER A 485 -9.81 3.22 4.18
C SER A 485 -9.28 2.65 2.87
N CYS A 486 -8.63 1.50 2.95
CA CYS A 486 -8.14 0.73 1.81
C CYS A 486 -8.88 -0.60 1.62
N GLY A 487 -9.94 -0.87 2.37
CA GLY A 487 -10.76 -2.06 2.25
C GLY A 487 -11.63 -2.29 3.48
N ALA A 488 -12.72 -3.03 3.30
CA ALA A 488 -13.65 -3.40 4.35
C ALA A 488 -14.09 -4.86 4.18
N ILE A 489 -14.79 -5.41 5.16
CA ILE A 489 -15.28 -6.78 5.11
C ILE A 489 -16.70 -6.87 5.67
N ILE A 490 -17.52 -7.70 5.05
CA ILE A 490 -18.85 -8.04 5.56
C ILE A 490 -18.73 -9.30 6.44
N HIS A 491 -19.31 -9.23 7.64
CA HIS A 491 -19.41 -10.33 8.58
C HIS A 491 -20.73 -10.23 9.36
N ASN A 492 -21.52 -11.32 9.37
CA ASN A 492 -22.81 -11.40 10.07
C ASN A 492 -23.67 -10.12 9.88
N ASP A 493 -23.95 -9.77 8.63
CA ASP A 493 -24.76 -8.61 8.21
C ASP A 493 -24.23 -7.23 8.67
N MET A 494 -23.00 -7.19 9.17
CA MET A 494 -22.30 -5.95 9.49
C MET A 494 -21.14 -5.70 8.55
N LEU A 495 -21.05 -4.49 8.06
CA LEU A 495 -19.87 -3.99 7.36
C LEU A 495 -18.87 -3.46 8.38
N ILE A 496 -17.70 -4.09 8.46
CA ILE A 496 -16.58 -3.68 9.31
C ILE A 496 -15.61 -2.86 8.46
N ILE A 497 -15.39 -1.61 8.87
CA ILE A 497 -14.58 -0.62 8.16
C ILE A 497 -13.38 -0.25 9.01
N PRO A 498 -12.18 -0.77 8.72
CA PRO A 498 -10.95 -0.23 9.25
C PRO A 498 -10.64 1.11 8.56
N TYR A 499 -10.21 2.12 9.29
CA TYR A 499 -9.90 3.43 8.70
C TYR A 499 -8.72 4.13 9.39
N GLY A 500 -7.97 4.91 8.61
CA GLY A 500 -6.95 5.82 9.11
C GLY A 500 -7.56 7.10 9.67
N MET A 501 -6.98 7.63 10.72
CA MET A 501 -7.34 8.87 11.40
C MET A 501 -6.22 9.89 11.21
N SER A 502 -6.47 10.93 10.43
CA SER A 502 -5.57 12.07 10.17
C SER A 502 -4.12 11.68 9.85
N ASP A 503 -3.97 10.60 9.03
CA ASP A 503 -2.70 10.01 8.59
C ASP A 503 -1.72 9.71 9.76
N SER A 504 -2.23 9.36 10.92
CA SER A 504 -1.45 9.16 12.14
C SER A 504 -1.70 7.79 12.76
N ALA A 505 -2.96 7.44 12.97
CA ALA A 505 -3.40 6.23 13.66
C ALA A 505 -4.54 5.55 12.89
N SER A 506 -5.00 4.40 13.37
CA SER A 506 -6.12 3.67 12.78
C SER A 506 -7.19 3.30 13.79
N GLY A 507 -8.43 3.35 13.35
CA GLY A 507 -9.63 2.91 14.08
C GLY A 507 -10.46 1.95 13.26
N PHE A 508 -11.59 1.53 13.84
CA PHE A 508 -12.57 0.66 13.18
C PHE A 508 -13.97 1.22 13.41
N ALA A 509 -14.82 1.03 12.41
CA ALA A 509 -16.25 1.33 12.49
C ALA A 509 -17.07 0.16 11.97
N SER A 510 -18.32 0.09 12.36
CA SER A 510 -19.28 -0.87 11.84
C SER A 510 -20.60 -0.20 11.50
N VAL A 511 -21.29 -0.75 10.48
CA VAL A 511 -22.62 -0.33 10.05
C VAL A 511 -23.40 -1.55 9.58
N SER A 512 -24.70 -1.60 9.83
CA SER A 512 -25.58 -2.63 9.28
C SER A 512 -25.57 -2.58 7.75
N VAL A 513 -25.34 -3.71 7.10
CA VAL A 513 -25.37 -3.82 5.64
C VAL A 513 -26.77 -3.54 5.12
N ASP A 514 -27.81 -4.08 5.76
CA ASP A 514 -29.19 -3.88 5.36
C ASP A 514 -29.62 -2.42 5.44
N ASP A 515 -29.28 -1.73 6.55
CA ASP A 515 -29.59 -0.30 6.72
C ASP A 515 -28.83 0.54 5.67
N LEU A 516 -27.57 0.21 5.40
CA LEU A 516 -26.77 0.91 4.40
C LEU A 516 -27.34 0.71 2.99
N LEU A 517 -27.67 -0.53 2.62
CA LEU A 517 -28.28 -0.85 1.32
C LEU A 517 -29.65 -0.19 1.16
N ALA A 518 -30.47 -0.22 2.20
CA ALA A 518 -31.77 0.47 2.21
C ALA A 518 -31.60 1.99 2.02
N LYS A 519 -30.59 2.60 2.67
CA LYS A 519 -30.29 4.04 2.52
C LYS A 519 -29.77 4.37 1.11
N LEU A 520 -28.93 3.50 0.52
CA LEU A 520 -28.41 3.67 -0.84
C LEU A 520 -29.51 3.61 -1.90
N LEU A 521 -30.49 2.72 -1.74
CA LEU A 521 -31.57 2.50 -2.71
C LEU A 521 -32.73 3.50 -2.58
N ASN A 522 -32.96 4.06 -1.38
CA ASN A 522 -34.09 4.96 -1.10
C ASN A 522 -33.66 6.43 -0.88
N GLY A 523 -32.35 6.74 -0.94
CA GLY A 523 -31.76 8.07 -0.70
C GLY A 523 -31.40 8.79 -1.99
#